data_38a3a3ef94c51fa4ea582f47a1dbd853
#
_entry.id   38a3a3ef94c51fa4ea582f47a1dbd853
#
_cell.length_a   1.000
_cell.length_b   1.000
_cell.length_c   1.000
_cell.angle_alpha   90.00
_cell.angle_beta   90.00
_cell.angle_gamma   90.00
#
_symmetry.space_group_name_H-M   'P 1'
#
loop_
_entity.id
_entity.type
_entity.pdbx_description
1 polymer ?
#
loop_
_entity_poly.entity_id
_entity_poly.type
_entity_poly.pdbx_seq_one_letter_code
_entity_poly.pdbx_strand_id
1 'polypeptide(L)'
;SSTLKSIKIFQGQKALPFEYENVAVYEENFVGYSYEFLHKVIEKNKKDVNKWLKHFGYDFKIATESGGPTSVTLIQHQKDRFKVNYKYGGLGAENVLPVIAQSVAAKNKILVFEEPERRAHPSLQVKLADLIVECSKNNQFIIETHSENLLLGILKNIRDGKISNKDVQVSYVHIDKGESHIDELKINENGNFESNWRHGFFTERLDLI
;
A
#
# COMPACT_ATOMS: atom_id res chain seq x y z
N SER A 1 21.68 8.63 5.83
CA SER A 1 21.72 7.16 5.62
C SER A 1 20.28 6.67 5.54
N SER A 2 19.86 6.24 4.36
CA SER A 2 18.52 5.66 4.17
C SER A 2 18.50 4.28 4.81
N THR A 3 17.71 4.12 5.84
CA THR A 3 17.45 2.83 6.48
C THR A 3 16.27 2.20 5.74
N LEU A 4 16.50 1.13 5.02
CA LEU A 4 15.47 0.40 4.26
C LEU A 4 14.65 -0.45 5.23
N LYS A 5 13.34 -0.46 5.07
CA LYS A 5 12.41 -1.21 5.93
C LYS A 5 11.41 -1.93 5.05
N SER A 6 11.24 -3.21 5.29
CA SER A 6 10.26 -3.98 4.54
C SER A 6 9.25 -4.66 5.47
N ILE A 7 7.99 -4.57 5.09
CA ILE A 7 6.90 -5.35 5.68
C ILE A 7 6.54 -6.42 4.66
N LYS A 8 6.62 -7.70 5.08
CA LYS A 8 6.10 -8.81 4.28
C LYS A 8 4.78 -9.25 4.89
N ILE A 9 3.76 -9.30 4.07
CA ILE A 9 2.44 -9.76 4.46
C ILE A 9 2.11 -11.01 3.66
N PHE A 10 1.98 -12.12 4.37
CA PHE A 10 1.61 -13.41 3.80
C PHE A 10 0.25 -13.80 4.37
N GLN A 11 -0.68 -14.23 3.54
CA GLN A 11 -1.91 -14.84 4.03
C GLN A 11 -2.05 -16.24 3.42
N GLY A 12 -2.25 -17.24 4.28
CA GLY A 12 -2.37 -18.64 3.90
C GLY A 12 -1.11 -19.46 4.13
N GLN A 13 -1.27 -20.77 4.33
CA GLN A 13 -0.23 -21.72 4.77
C GLN A 13 0.90 -21.98 3.74
N LYS A 14 0.89 -21.34 2.57
CA LYS A 14 1.94 -21.49 1.56
C LYS A 14 2.28 -20.11 1.00
N ALA A 15 3.53 -19.69 1.19
CA ALA A 15 4.11 -18.65 0.37
C ALA A 15 3.92 -19.02 -1.10
N LEU A 16 3.46 -18.08 -1.92
CA LEU A 16 3.41 -18.28 -3.36
C LEU A 16 4.84 -18.53 -3.86
N PRO A 17 5.06 -19.50 -4.76
CA PRO A 17 6.37 -19.67 -5.35
C PRO A 17 6.78 -18.37 -6.05
N PHE A 18 8.03 -17.99 -5.89
CA PHE A 18 8.60 -16.80 -6.52
C PHE A 18 8.84 -17.11 -8.00
N GLU A 19 7.82 -16.92 -8.81
CA GLU A 19 7.92 -16.96 -10.27
C GLU A 19 7.82 -15.53 -10.82
N TYR A 20 8.71 -15.15 -11.71
CA TYR A 20 8.78 -13.79 -12.29
C TYR A 20 7.43 -13.33 -12.87
N GLU A 21 6.67 -14.25 -13.43
CA GLU A 21 5.35 -13.95 -14.01
C GLU A 21 4.29 -13.57 -12.96
N ASN A 22 4.55 -13.88 -11.68
CA ASN A 22 3.63 -13.60 -10.58
C ASN A 22 3.96 -12.33 -9.78
N VAL A 23 5.08 -11.67 -10.11
CA VAL A 23 5.53 -10.46 -9.42
C VAL A 23 5.05 -9.23 -10.18
N ALA A 24 4.29 -8.39 -9.50
CA ALA A 24 3.99 -7.04 -9.95
C ALA A 24 4.77 -6.07 -9.08
N VAL A 25 5.82 -5.47 -9.64
CA VAL A 25 6.64 -4.46 -8.96
C VAL A 25 6.03 -3.10 -9.21
N TYR A 26 5.80 -2.35 -8.14
CA TYR A 26 5.40 -0.97 -8.21
C TYR A 26 6.52 -0.09 -7.64
N GLU A 27 7.27 0.51 -8.53
CA GLU A 27 8.30 1.51 -8.23
C GLU A 27 7.81 2.90 -8.63
N GLU A 28 8.12 3.91 -7.83
CA GLU A 28 7.70 5.29 -8.09
C GLU A 28 8.22 5.83 -9.43
N ASN A 29 9.40 5.37 -9.84
CA ASN A 29 10.05 5.77 -11.09
C ASN A 29 9.82 4.77 -12.22
N PHE A 30 8.97 3.75 -12.02
CA PHE A 30 8.66 2.81 -13.08
C PHE A 30 7.72 3.49 -14.09
N VAL A 31 8.32 4.24 -14.99
CA VAL A 31 7.69 4.86 -16.18
C VAL A 31 7.04 3.81 -17.11
N GLY A 32 7.09 2.54 -16.73
CA GLY A 32 6.63 1.41 -17.53
C GLY A 32 5.14 1.09 -17.45
N TYR A 33 4.40 1.57 -16.45
CA TYR A 33 2.94 1.53 -16.57
C TYR A 33 2.50 2.73 -17.38
N SER A 34 2.29 2.50 -18.66
CA SER A 34 1.63 3.52 -19.49
C SER A 34 0.30 3.86 -18.81
N TYR A 35 -0.09 5.13 -18.83
CA TYR A 35 -1.42 5.58 -18.36
C TYR A 35 -2.55 4.73 -18.95
N GLU A 36 -2.33 4.17 -20.12
CA GLU A 36 -3.24 3.26 -20.80
C GLU A 36 -3.42 1.94 -20.04
N PHE A 37 -2.35 1.38 -19.48
CA PHE A 37 -2.44 0.16 -18.67
C PHE A 37 -3.23 0.42 -17.39
N LEU A 38 -2.86 1.47 -16.64
CA LEU A 38 -3.56 1.85 -15.41
C LEU A 38 -5.04 2.14 -15.68
N HIS A 39 -5.34 2.84 -16.78
CA HIS A 39 -6.71 3.11 -17.22
C HIS A 39 -7.49 1.81 -17.45
N LYS A 40 -6.94 0.86 -18.19
CA LYS A 40 -7.57 -0.46 -18.44
C LYS A 40 -7.83 -1.24 -17.14
N VAL A 41 -6.86 -1.21 -16.22
CA VAL A 41 -6.99 -1.87 -14.90
C VAL A 41 -8.11 -1.24 -14.09
N ILE A 42 -8.14 0.09 -14.03
CA ILE A 42 -9.17 0.85 -13.31
C ILE A 42 -10.55 0.62 -13.93
N GLU A 43 -10.68 0.70 -15.24
CA GLU A 43 -11.95 0.52 -15.94
C GLU A 43 -12.55 -0.87 -15.66
N LYS A 44 -11.74 -1.91 -15.75
CA LYS A 44 -12.14 -3.29 -15.45
C LYS A 44 -12.57 -3.49 -13.99
N ASN A 45 -11.95 -2.77 -13.05
CA ASN A 45 -12.16 -2.92 -11.61
C ASN A 45 -12.85 -1.70 -10.98
N LYS A 46 -13.52 -0.87 -11.77
CA LYS A 46 -14.09 0.43 -11.39
C LYS A 46 -14.95 0.40 -10.13
N LYS A 47 -15.75 -0.64 -9.94
CA LYS A 47 -16.60 -0.81 -8.77
C LYS A 47 -15.78 -0.91 -7.48
N ASP A 48 -14.76 -1.76 -7.48
CA ASP A 48 -13.93 -2.00 -6.30
C ASP A 48 -13.00 -0.82 -6.04
N VAL A 49 -12.43 -0.23 -7.08
CA VAL A 49 -11.66 1.02 -6.96
C VAL A 49 -12.50 2.12 -6.30
N ASN A 50 -13.73 2.35 -6.77
CA ASN A 50 -14.61 3.36 -6.18
C ASN A 50 -15.03 3.03 -4.73
N LYS A 51 -15.21 1.75 -4.39
CA LYS A 51 -15.45 1.30 -3.00
C LYS A 51 -14.30 1.73 -2.10
N TRP A 52 -13.05 1.51 -2.54
CA TRP A 52 -11.88 1.87 -1.76
C TRP A 52 -11.64 3.37 -1.69
N LEU A 53 -11.86 4.11 -2.78
CA LEU A 53 -11.81 5.59 -2.75
C LEU A 53 -12.77 6.16 -1.70
N LYS A 54 -13.99 5.61 -1.62
CA LYS A 54 -14.95 5.99 -0.58
C LYS A 54 -14.45 5.64 0.83
N HIS A 55 -13.85 4.44 1.02
CA HIS A 55 -13.25 4.04 2.29
C HIS A 55 -12.13 4.99 2.71
N PHE A 56 -11.31 5.44 1.76
CA PHE A 56 -10.28 6.44 2.00
C PHE A 56 -10.85 7.83 2.35
N GLY A 57 -12.14 8.06 2.09
CA GLY A 57 -12.82 9.33 2.40
C GLY A 57 -12.73 10.35 1.28
N TYR A 58 -12.40 9.90 0.07
CA TYR A 58 -12.42 10.80 -1.09
C TYR A 58 -13.86 11.13 -1.51
N ASP A 59 -14.12 12.40 -1.75
CA ASP A 59 -15.40 12.91 -2.28
C ASP A 59 -15.42 12.91 -3.82
N PHE A 60 -14.85 11.88 -4.42
CA PHE A 60 -14.90 11.69 -5.87
C PHE A 60 -15.01 10.21 -6.23
N LYS A 61 -15.39 9.95 -7.46
CA LYS A 61 -15.43 8.62 -8.06
C LYS A 61 -14.71 8.62 -9.40
N ILE A 62 -14.27 7.44 -9.83
CA ILE A 62 -13.70 7.29 -11.15
C ILE A 62 -14.82 7.43 -12.22
N ALA A 63 -14.58 8.33 -13.15
CA ALA A 63 -15.31 8.45 -14.40
C ALA A 63 -14.34 8.20 -15.54
N THR A 64 -14.63 7.23 -16.40
CA THR A 64 -13.82 6.94 -17.59
C THR A 64 -14.49 7.60 -18.80
N GLU A 65 -13.72 8.26 -19.64
CA GLU A 65 -14.17 8.70 -20.97
C GLU A 65 -13.53 7.82 -22.04
N SER A 66 -14.38 7.13 -22.79
CA SER A 66 -14.00 6.35 -23.97
C SER A 66 -14.34 7.18 -25.21
N GLY A 67 -13.36 7.59 -25.94
CA GLY A 67 -13.62 8.33 -27.18
C GLY A 67 -12.39 9.05 -27.72
N GLY A 68 -11.59 8.35 -28.51
CA GLY A 68 -10.39 8.88 -29.11
C GLY A 68 -9.17 7.98 -28.95
N PRO A 69 -8.03 8.36 -29.51
CA PRO A 69 -6.81 7.56 -29.47
C PRO A 69 -6.21 7.39 -28.07
N THR A 70 -6.69 8.14 -27.07
CA THR A 70 -6.22 8.06 -25.68
C THR A 70 -7.40 8.05 -24.73
N SER A 71 -7.58 6.92 -24.03
CA SER A 71 -8.52 6.82 -22.91
C SER A 71 -7.95 7.55 -21.68
N VAL A 72 -8.77 8.35 -21.00
CA VAL A 72 -8.37 9.16 -19.86
C VAL A 72 -9.16 8.73 -18.63
N THR A 73 -8.42 8.47 -17.53
CA THR A 73 -9.05 8.29 -16.23
C THR A 73 -9.35 9.67 -15.64
N LEU A 74 -10.61 9.90 -15.35
CA LEU A 74 -11.07 11.13 -14.72
C LEU A 74 -11.57 10.82 -13.32
N ILE A 75 -11.35 11.75 -12.40
CA ILE A 75 -12.05 11.83 -11.14
C ILE A 75 -13.20 12.80 -11.26
N GLN A 76 -14.36 12.37 -10.81
CA GLN A 76 -15.56 13.19 -10.80
C GLN A 76 -15.99 13.50 -9.37
N HIS A 77 -15.98 14.77 -8.99
CA HIS A 77 -16.50 15.21 -7.71
C HIS A 77 -18.01 14.92 -7.61
N GLN A 78 -18.42 14.33 -6.49
CA GLN A 78 -19.81 13.90 -6.31
C GLN A 78 -20.75 15.08 -6.18
N LYS A 79 -20.34 16.15 -5.48
CA LYS A 79 -21.13 17.34 -5.22
C LYS A 79 -21.26 18.23 -6.45
N ASP A 80 -20.13 18.62 -7.02
CA ASP A 80 -20.10 19.64 -8.08
C ASP A 80 -20.10 19.05 -9.49
N ARG A 81 -19.96 17.72 -9.59
CA ARG A 81 -19.96 16.93 -10.83
C ARG A 81 -18.91 17.33 -11.87
N PHE A 82 -17.97 18.23 -11.55
CA PHE A 82 -16.88 18.51 -12.46
C PHE A 82 -15.92 17.32 -12.55
N LYS A 83 -15.30 17.17 -13.72
CA LYS A 83 -14.35 16.10 -13.99
C LYS A 83 -12.97 16.69 -14.19
N VAL A 84 -11.96 16.07 -13.59
CA VAL A 84 -10.55 16.40 -13.80
C VAL A 84 -9.77 15.14 -14.10
N ASN A 85 -8.70 15.25 -14.87
CA ASN A 85 -7.75 14.15 -14.98
C ASN A 85 -7.20 13.84 -13.58
N TYR A 86 -7.10 12.56 -13.21
CA TYR A 86 -6.69 12.15 -11.88
C TYR A 86 -5.30 12.70 -11.49
N LYS A 87 -4.42 12.95 -12.47
CA LYS A 87 -3.14 13.62 -12.28
C LYS A 87 -3.26 15.00 -11.62
N TYR A 88 -4.38 15.65 -11.79
CA TYR A 88 -4.67 16.97 -11.23
C TYR A 88 -5.59 16.91 -10.00
N GLY A 89 -5.88 15.70 -9.54
CA GLY A 89 -6.74 15.45 -8.36
C GLY A 89 -6.05 15.65 -7.01
N GLY A 90 -4.79 16.09 -7.04
CA GLY A 90 -3.93 16.24 -5.86
C GLY A 90 -2.99 15.04 -5.67
N LEU A 91 -1.81 15.32 -5.12
CA LEU A 91 -0.71 14.35 -5.01
C LEU A 91 -1.08 13.08 -4.25
N GLY A 92 -1.93 13.17 -3.23
CA GLY A 92 -2.39 12.00 -2.49
C GLY A 92 -3.26 11.06 -3.34
N ALA A 93 -4.17 11.61 -4.18
CA ALA A 93 -4.99 10.82 -5.07
C ALA A 93 -4.17 10.19 -6.21
N GLU A 94 -3.20 10.93 -6.74
CA GLU A 94 -2.29 10.47 -7.79
C GLU A 94 -1.49 9.23 -7.36
N ASN A 95 -0.98 9.23 -6.12
CA ASN A 95 -0.16 8.12 -5.62
C ASN A 95 -1.00 6.94 -5.13
N VAL A 96 -2.12 7.18 -4.45
CA VAL A 96 -2.94 6.12 -3.84
C VAL A 96 -3.78 5.36 -4.89
N LEU A 97 -4.24 6.04 -5.95
CA LEU A 97 -5.09 5.41 -6.96
C LEU A 97 -4.43 4.22 -7.69
N PRO A 98 -3.17 4.28 -8.14
CA PRO A 98 -2.47 3.13 -8.70
C PRO A 98 -2.34 1.96 -7.71
N VAL A 99 -2.06 2.23 -6.44
CA VAL A 99 -1.95 1.20 -5.40
C VAL A 99 -3.29 0.49 -5.20
N ILE A 100 -4.40 1.26 -5.09
CA ILE A 100 -5.75 0.70 -5.02
C ILE A 100 -6.03 -0.17 -6.24
N ALA A 101 -5.82 0.37 -7.45
CA ALA A 101 -6.16 -0.31 -8.69
C ALA A 101 -5.44 -1.64 -8.85
N GLN A 102 -4.13 -1.66 -8.57
CA GLN A 102 -3.34 -2.88 -8.66
C GLN A 102 -3.70 -3.89 -7.58
N SER A 103 -3.89 -3.44 -6.33
CA SER A 103 -4.24 -4.33 -5.22
C SER A 103 -5.57 -5.05 -5.45
N VAL A 104 -6.59 -4.35 -5.98
CA VAL A 104 -7.91 -4.95 -6.24
C VAL A 104 -7.95 -5.81 -7.50
N ALA A 105 -7.09 -5.51 -8.48
CA ALA A 105 -7.03 -6.24 -9.74
C ALA A 105 -6.23 -7.54 -9.62
N ALA A 106 -5.26 -7.60 -8.73
CA ALA A 106 -4.37 -8.72 -8.57
C ALA A 106 -5.08 -9.93 -7.94
N LYS A 107 -4.77 -11.13 -8.45
CA LYS A 107 -5.21 -12.40 -7.87
C LYS A 107 -4.06 -13.41 -7.98
N ASN A 108 -3.71 -14.02 -6.85
CA ASN A 108 -2.61 -14.97 -6.74
C ASN A 108 -1.28 -14.37 -7.23
N LYS A 109 -1.01 -13.12 -6.83
CA LYS A 109 0.19 -12.37 -7.21
C LYS A 109 1.01 -11.99 -5.99
N ILE A 110 2.31 -11.80 -6.21
CA ILE A 110 3.19 -11.09 -5.29
C ILE A 110 3.22 -9.64 -5.74
N LEU A 111 2.77 -8.74 -4.88
CA LEU A 111 2.77 -7.30 -5.11
C LEU A 111 3.92 -6.68 -4.31
N VAL A 112 4.80 -5.97 -4.99
CA VAL A 112 5.93 -5.28 -4.37
C VAL A 112 5.67 -3.79 -4.47
N PHE A 113 5.63 -3.10 -3.34
CA PHE A 113 5.42 -1.66 -3.27
C PHE A 113 6.56 -0.99 -2.50
N GLU A 114 7.09 0.09 -3.06
CA GLU A 114 8.01 1.01 -2.40
C GLU A 114 7.25 2.26 -1.99
N GLU A 115 7.28 2.59 -0.69
CA GLU A 115 6.61 3.76 -0.11
C GLU A 115 5.17 4.01 -0.65
N PRO A 116 4.25 3.01 -0.62
CA PRO A 116 2.92 3.18 -1.21
C PRO A 116 2.10 4.28 -0.53
N GLU A 117 2.52 4.70 0.64
CA GLU A 117 1.93 5.78 1.43
C GLU A 117 2.48 7.17 1.11
N ARG A 118 3.47 7.28 0.24
CA ARG A 118 4.16 8.54 -0.05
C ARG A 118 3.17 9.65 -0.45
N ARG A 119 3.36 10.84 0.13
CA ARG A 119 2.50 12.01 -0.04
C ARG A 119 1.03 11.83 0.41
N ALA A 120 0.69 10.69 0.99
CA ALA A 120 -0.63 10.49 1.55
C ALA A 120 -0.72 11.12 2.95
N HIS A 121 -1.89 11.72 3.24
CA HIS A 121 -2.17 12.22 4.58
C HIS A 121 -2.09 11.06 5.61
N PRO A 122 -1.59 11.28 6.84
CA PRO A 122 -1.44 10.24 7.86
C PRO A 122 -2.68 9.35 8.05
N SER A 123 -3.88 9.93 8.03
CA SER A 123 -5.12 9.16 8.12
C SER A 123 -5.37 8.22 6.93
N LEU A 124 -4.83 8.55 5.75
CA LEU A 124 -4.90 7.67 4.57
C LEU A 124 -3.89 6.54 4.66
N GLN A 125 -2.74 6.78 5.25
CA GLN A 125 -1.70 5.77 5.48
C GLN A 125 -2.22 4.63 6.36
N VAL A 126 -2.99 4.94 7.42
CA VAL A 126 -3.67 3.93 8.24
C VAL A 126 -4.68 3.13 7.42
N LYS A 127 -5.48 3.79 6.57
CA LYS A 127 -6.48 3.14 5.73
C LYS A 127 -5.87 2.29 4.61
N LEU A 128 -4.65 2.61 4.19
CA LEU A 128 -3.89 1.81 3.24
C LEU A 128 -3.60 0.42 3.81
N ALA A 129 -3.36 0.31 5.11
CA ALA A 129 -3.23 -0.98 5.78
C ALA A 129 -4.49 -1.84 5.64
N ASP A 130 -5.69 -1.24 5.71
CA ASP A 130 -6.95 -1.96 5.52
C ASP A 130 -7.06 -2.56 4.10
N LEU A 131 -6.66 -1.79 3.07
CA LEU A 131 -6.61 -2.27 1.68
C LEU A 131 -5.67 -3.46 1.54
N ILE A 132 -4.44 -3.33 2.06
CA ILE A 132 -3.42 -4.35 1.97
C ILE A 132 -3.90 -5.64 2.65
N VAL A 133 -4.42 -5.54 3.86
CA VAL A 133 -4.93 -6.69 4.62
C VAL A 133 -6.12 -7.35 3.92
N GLU A 134 -7.04 -6.58 3.35
CA GLU A 134 -8.16 -7.17 2.62
C GLU A 134 -7.71 -7.87 1.33
N CYS A 135 -6.79 -7.25 0.58
CA CYS A 135 -6.28 -7.82 -0.67
C CYS A 135 -5.26 -8.96 -0.45
N SER A 136 -4.65 -9.06 0.75
CA SER A 136 -3.73 -10.16 1.08
C SER A 136 -4.42 -11.52 1.20
N LYS A 137 -5.75 -11.55 1.30
CA LYS A 137 -6.54 -12.80 1.23
C LYS A 137 -6.30 -13.59 -0.05
N ASN A 138 -5.95 -12.91 -1.13
CA ASN A 138 -5.73 -13.51 -2.44
C ASN A 138 -4.33 -13.21 -3.01
N ASN A 139 -3.49 -12.48 -2.30
CA ASN A 139 -2.18 -12.03 -2.79
C ASN A 139 -1.15 -12.04 -1.67
N GLN A 140 0.10 -11.94 -2.04
CA GLN A 140 1.20 -11.66 -1.13
C GLN A 140 1.69 -10.23 -1.35
N PHE A 141 2.03 -9.52 -0.27
CA PHE A 141 2.58 -8.17 -0.34
C PHE A 141 4.00 -8.15 0.21
N ILE A 142 4.88 -7.46 -0.49
CA ILE A 142 6.20 -7.04 -0.01
C ILE A 142 6.19 -5.52 -0.07
N ILE A 143 6.35 -4.88 1.09
CA ILE A 143 6.20 -3.43 1.19
C ILE A 143 7.43 -2.86 1.86
N GLU A 144 8.09 -1.93 1.20
CA GLU A 144 9.01 -1.02 1.83
C GLU A 144 8.25 0.22 2.29
N THR A 145 8.46 0.64 3.53
CA THR A 145 7.77 1.82 4.07
C THR A 145 8.60 2.53 5.12
N HIS A 146 8.44 3.86 5.17
CA HIS A 146 8.92 4.72 6.24
C HIS A 146 7.77 5.23 7.13
N SER A 147 6.55 4.71 6.95
CA SER A 147 5.37 5.19 7.66
C SER A 147 5.09 4.39 8.93
N GLU A 148 5.21 5.06 10.09
CA GLU A 148 4.66 4.54 11.34
C GLU A 148 3.15 4.28 11.22
N ASN A 149 2.41 5.18 10.55
CA ASN A 149 0.95 5.07 10.45
C ASN A 149 0.51 3.85 9.64
N LEU A 150 1.21 3.50 8.56
CA LEU A 150 0.94 2.29 7.80
C LEU A 150 1.18 1.06 8.67
N LEU A 151 2.31 1.01 9.37
CA LEU A 151 2.64 -0.10 10.26
C LEU A 151 1.63 -0.23 11.41
N LEU A 152 1.29 0.87 12.10
CA LEU A 152 0.27 0.87 13.14
C LEU A 152 -1.09 0.42 12.62
N GLY A 153 -1.43 0.74 11.38
CA GLY A 153 -2.61 0.24 10.69
C GLY A 153 -2.60 -1.29 10.53
N ILE A 154 -1.47 -1.88 10.15
CA ILE A 154 -1.30 -3.35 10.07
C ILE A 154 -1.44 -3.98 11.47
N LEU A 155 -0.73 -3.46 12.48
CA LEU A 155 -0.82 -3.95 13.87
C LEU A 155 -2.24 -3.87 14.42
N LYS A 156 -2.97 -2.80 14.10
CA LYS A 156 -4.39 -2.67 14.43
C LYS A 156 -5.23 -3.77 13.78
N ASN A 157 -4.99 -4.08 12.51
CA ASN A 157 -5.72 -5.15 11.81
C ASN A 157 -5.42 -6.54 12.40
N ILE A 158 -4.22 -6.79 12.93
CA ILE A 158 -3.91 -8.01 13.70
C ILE A 158 -4.75 -8.04 14.98
N ARG A 159 -4.74 -6.96 15.77
CA ARG A 159 -5.52 -6.84 17.01
C ARG A 159 -7.02 -7.02 16.78
N ASP A 160 -7.52 -6.51 15.66
CA ASP A 160 -8.93 -6.63 15.27
C ASP A 160 -9.27 -8.04 14.71
N GLY A 161 -8.29 -8.97 14.64
CA GLY A 161 -8.48 -10.33 14.14
C GLY A 161 -8.73 -10.44 12.63
N LYS A 162 -8.42 -9.40 11.86
CA LYS A 162 -8.61 -9.39 10.40
C LYS A 162 -7.49 -10.10 9.64
N ILE A 163 -6.32 -10.20 10.24
CA ILE A 163 -5.17 -10.94 9.76
C ILE A 163 -4.42 -11.54 10.95
N SER A 164 -3.86 -12.74 10.79
CA SER A 164 -3.05 -13.36 11.85
C SER A 164 -1.67 -12.70 11.94
N ASN A 165 -1.12 -12.58 13.15
CA ASN A 165 0.27 -12.15 13.33
C ASN A 165 1.27 -13.09 12.64
N LYS A 166 0.91 -14.37 12.44
CA LYS A 166 1.74 -15.36 11.72
C LYS A 166 1.80 -15.11 10.20
N ASP A 167 0.86 -14.32 9.68
CA ASP A 167 0.79 -13.96 8.27
C ASP A 167 1.50 -12.62 7.98
N VAL A 168 2.09 -11.99 9.00
CA VAL A 168 2.77 -10.70 8.90
C VAL A 168 4.21 -10.84 9.41
N GLN A 169 5.18 -10.48 8.57
CA GLN A 169 6.58 -10.37 8.97
C GLN A 169 7.02 -8.92 8.83
N VAL A 170 7.62 -8.37 9.86
CA VAL A 170 8.26 -7.05 9.83
C VAL A 170 9.76 -7.22 9.93
N SER A 171 10.48 -6.69 8.95
CA SER A 171 11.94 -6.70 8.88
C SER A 171 12.47 -5.28 9.00
N TYR A 172 13.32 -5.03 9.98
CA TYR A 172 13.99 -3.76 10.18
C TYR A 172 15.39 -3.83 9.62
N VAL A 173 15.67 -2.99 8.63
CA VAL A 173 16.99 -2.93 7.98
C VAL A 173 17.75 -1.72 8.54
N HIS A 174 18.95 -1.94 9.05
CA HIS A 174 19.77 -0.88 9.62
C HIS A 174 21.25 -1.08 9.27
N ILE A 175 22.04 -0.03 9.45
CA ILE A 175 23.50 -0.08 9.26
C ILE A 175 24.16 -0.02 10.64
N ASP A 176 25.01 -0.99 10.93
CA ASP A 176 25.94 -0.98 12.07
C ASP A 176 27.37 -1.19 11.57
N LYS A 177 28.29 -0.33 12.01
CA LYS A 177 29.73 -0.38 11.64
C LYS A 177 30.02 -0.48 10.14
N GLY A 178 29.14 0.08 9.31
CA GLY A 178 29.27 0.10 7.85
C GLY A 178 28.71 -1.15 7.16
N GLU A 179 28.13 -2.08 7.89
CA GLU A 179 27.46 -3.25 7.35
C GLU A 179 25.94 -3.15 7.50
N SER A 180 25.21 -3.68 6.53
CA SER A 180 23.74 -3.72 6.58
C SER A 180 23.27 -4.96 7.33
N HIS A 181 22.37 -4.78 8.27
CA HIS A 181 21.78 -5.84 9.08
C HIS A 181 20.26 -5.83 8.91
N ILE A 182 19.66 -7.01 9.10
CA ILE A 182 18.20 -7.19 9.04
C ILE A 182 17.77 -7.85 10.35
N ASP A 183 16.96 -7.15 11.13
CA ASP A 183 16.33 -7.67 12.34
C ASP A 183 14.85 -8.01 12.05
N GLU A 184 14.44 -9.22 12.37
CA GLU A 184 13.03 -9.60 12.35
C GLU A 184 12.35 -9.13 13.64
N LEU A 185 11.28 -8.34 13.51
CA LEU A 185 10.50 -7.84 14.62
C LEU A 185 9.27 -8.73 14.81
N LYS A 186 9.27 -9.50 15.88
CA LYS A 186 8.16 -10.40 16.22
C LYS A 186 6.94 -9.62 16.71
N ILE A 187 5.77 -10.03 16.26
CA ILE A 187 4.48 -9.45 16.63
C ILE A 187 3.65 -10.51 17.33
N ASN A 188 3.09 -10.18 18.49
CA ASN A 188 2.18 -11.07 19.21
C ASN A 188 0.74 -10.99 18.66
N GLU A 189 -0.15 -11.85 19.15
CA GLU A 189 -1.55 -11.92 18.73
C GLU A 189 -2.35 -10.64 19.00
N ASN A 190 -1.90 -9.81 19.93
CA ASN A 190 -2.51 -8.52 20.26
C ASN A 190 -2.01 -7.38 19.36
N GLY A 191 -1.21 -7.67 18.34
CA GLY A 191 -0.65 -6.67 17.44
C GLY A 191 0.39 -5.77 18.10
N ASN A 192 1.12 -6.27 19.08
CA ASN A 192 2.23 -5.57 19.72
C ASN A 192 3.55 -6.24 19.35
N PHE A 193 4.60 -5.45 19.22
CA PHE A 193 5.95 -5.99 19.09
C PHE A 193 6.38 -6.63 20.42
N GLU A 194 7.08 -7.77 20.34
CA GLU A 194 7.61 -8.49 21.50
C GLU A 194 8.93 -7.91 22.01
N SER A 195 9.60 -7.09 21.21
CA SER A 195 10.84 -6.41 21.55
C SER A 195 10.77 -4.93 21.23
N ASN A 196 11.56 -4.13 21.95
CA ASN A 196 11.72 -2.71 21.67
C ASN A 196 12.47 -2.52 20.35
N TRP A 197 12.11 -1.46 19.63
CA TRP A 197 12.84 -1.02 18.44
C TRP A 197 14.26 -0.61 18.82
N ARG A 198 15.22 -1.10 18.04
CA ARG A 198 16.60 -0.61 18.17
C ARG A 198 16.73 0.73 17.44
N HIS A 199 17.62 1.59 17.93
CA HIS A 199 18.00 2.85 17.29
C HIS A 199 16.88 3.91 17.17
N GLY A 200 15.88 3.90 18.05
CA GLY A 200 14.91 5.00 18.17
C GLY A 200 13.89 5.14 17.07
N PHE A 201 13.85 4.23 16.08
CA PHE A 201 12.90 4.35 14.98
C PHE A 201 11.45 4.26 15.46
N PHE A 202 10.64 5.25 15.10
CA PHE A 202 9.29 5.53 15.61
C PHE A 202 9.21 5.90 17.09
N THR A 203 10.32 5.99 17.80
CA THR A 203 10.36 6.41 19.20
C THR A 203 10.79 7.87 19.34
N GLU A 204 11.26 8.51 18.27
CA GLU A 204 11.74 9.90 18.28
C GLU A 204 10.68 10.86 18.82
N ARG A 205 9.40 10.57 18.59
CA ARG A 205 8.32 11.39 19.15
C ARG A 205 8.22 11.29 20.68
N LEU A 206 8.66 10.18 21.28
CA LEU A 206 8.66 10.01 22.75
C LEU A 206 9.73 10.87 23.41
N ASP A 207 10.79 11.20 22.66
CA ASP A 207 11.87 12.07 23.12
C ASP A 207 11.53 13.55 22.94
N LEU A 208 10.42 13.87 22.26
CA LEU A 208 9.95 15.23 21.98
C LEU A 208 8.78 15.68 22.87
N ILE A 209 8.26 14.82 23.73
CA ILE A 209 7.16 15.06 24.67
C ILE A 209 7.69 15.03 26.09
#